data_dfb14fc72793932377625356d6d7e299
#
_entry.id   dfb14fc72793932377625356d6d7e299
#
_cell.length_a   1.000
_cell.length_b   1.000
_cell.length_c   1.000
_cell.angle_alpha   90.00
_cell.angle_beta   90.00
_cell.angle_gamma   90.00
#
_symmetry.space_group_name_H-M   'P 1'
#
loop_
_entity.id
_entity.type
_entity.pdbx_description
1 polymer ?
#
loop_
_entity_poly.entity_id
_entity_poly.type
_entity_poly.pdbx_seq_one_letter_code
_entity_poly.pdbx_strand_id
1 'polypeptide(L)'
;MKFNKINLAILTALSCNAYALDLPKINVIANPLIESTYLDAYSSTSSIVSQDQIRDRNAVDIASALRTTPGVQISRYNPVGGYAGDQGGGVYIRGLGTARPGSEIKTYIDGVPFYSGVWGHSLLDILPVNGMSSITVYKSPQPQINGNNFASINLTTKSATEDGTHGDGRLSAGSFGTIIEQASVSSKQDNINFVLSQGFMKSNGHRANADGELKNIMGRLGVDINDHWKADATFLYTDNYANDPNLVRVGDGTYNGSANAVPKYETNAGMLTAAISHKYDSFNGEFRAYATSGKAKWSNYYNYLYKQEFDMNGFKFKENFIPWTGGLISGGVDFDNIYGKSSSSATVINDMPDMRITSPYIAVNQTIAVNNEWCLIPSAGIRFYEHNIYSSKTAPHAGLSLVSEKATFFANASRGVNYPGQETVAVLGASSNWRTLSANDMNHYEIGMKLNPIKGTQFDMSIFHDQINSRFAYSYAAGAYKTDGDHTNGAELSLKQNLGDNWLGFVSFTYLDPQSSINLPYMPRSAFVLGLNGNVGLFKVAFDAQHQTKMWANTNNRVVQWGTGIGTTKEVDAFTVANVRVSYPIPQMGKKGEVFVAAENLFDEKYEYAPGYRMPGISGHLGVIASF
;
A
#
# COMPACT_ATOMS: atom_id res chain seq x y z
N MET A 1 -2.27 27.50 18.80
CA MET A 1 -2.98 26.53 17.95
C MET A 1 -2.75 25.15 18.54
N LYS A 2 -3.79 24.53 19.07
CA LYS A 2 -3.71 23.23 19.75
C LYS A 2 -3.77 22.15 18.67
N PHE A 3 -2.66 21.42 18.48
CA PHE A 3 -2.61 20.26 17.58
C PHE A 3 -3.27 19.05 18.23
N ASN A 4 -4.08 18.36 17.47
CA ASN A 4 -4.94 17.27 17.89
C ASN A 4 -4.17 16.02 18.30
N LYS A 5 -4.62 15.42 19.39
CA LYS A 5 -4.04 14.30 20.13
C LYS A 5 -4.09 12.94 19.43
N ILE A 6 -4.53 12.84 18.19
CA ILE A 6 -4.75 11.55 17.48
C ILE A 6 -3.47 11.03 16.82
N ASN A 7 -2.56 11.91 16.39
CA ASN A 7 -1.22 11.47 15.97
C ASN A 7 -0.30 11.07 17.14
N LEU A 8 -0.79 11.18 18.36
CA LEU A 8 -0.02 10.94 19.57
C LEU A 8 -0.10 9.47 20.05
N ALA A 9 -1.08 8.69 19.61
CA ALA A 9 -1.24 7.31 20.08
C ALA A 9 -0.20 6.34 19.51
N ILE A 10 0.42 6.65 18.37
CA ILE A 10 1.56 5.87 17.83
C ILE A 10 2.89 6.38 18.38
N LEU A 11 2.96 7.63 18.80
CA LEU A 11 4.15 8.25 19.43
C LEU A 11 4.25 8.00 20.95
N THR A 12 3.17 7.62 21.62
CA THR A 12 3.18 7.36 23.07
C THR A 12 3.76 6.01 23.48
N ALA A 13 4.04 5.12 22.53
CA ALA A 13 4.80 3.90 22.84
C ALA A 13 6.30 4.16 23.07
N LEU A 14 6.79 5.38 22.85
CA LEU A 14 8.19 5.77 23.01
C LEU A 14 8.46 6.71 24.20
N SER A 15 7.50 6.89 25.10
CA SER A 15 7.78 7.65 26.31
C SER A 15 8.43 6.76 27.37
N CYS A 16 9.71 6.96 27.58
CA CYS A 16 10.42 6.45 28.75
C CYS A 16 9.86 7.10 30.03
N ASN A 17 8.84 6.51 30.64
CA ASN A 17 8.29 6.97 31.91
C ASN A 17 8.81 6.10 33.07
N ALA A 18 10.05 6.32 33.46
CA ALA A 18 10.50 5.92 34.81
C ALA A 18 10.61 7.11 35.78
N TYR A 19 10.69 8.31 35.28
CA TYR A 19 10.49 9.61 35.92
C TYR A 19 9.91 10.50 34.85
N ALA A 20 8.98 11.39 35.18
CA ALA A 20 8.41 12.34 34.23
C ALA A 20 9.52 13.20 33.58
N LEU A 21 10.23 12.60 32.63
CA LEU A 21 10.97 13.35 31.64
C LEU A 21 9.88 13.85 30.67
N ASP A 22 9.61 15.15 30.77
CA ASP A 22 8.95 15.87 29.68
C ASP A 22 9.83 15.68 28.45
N LEU A 23 9.58 14.60 27.70
CA LEU A 23 10.21 14.44 26.39
C LEU A 23 9.80 15.66 25.58
N PRO A 24 10.76 16.40 25.02
CA PRO A 24 10.43 17.55 24.21
C PRO A 24 9.43 17.10 23.14
N LYS A 25 8.31 17.79 23.11
CA LYS A 25 7.30 17.58 22.06
C LYS A 25 8.04 17.63 20.75
N ILE A 26 8.13 16.50 20.05
CA ILE A 26 8.63 16.47 18.68
C ILE A 26 7.69 17.42 17.94
N ASN A 27 8.14 18.64 17.70
CA ASN A 27 7.47 19.56 16.82
C ASN A 27 7.58 18.95 15.44
N VAL A 28 6.60 18.12 15.09
CA VAL A 28 6.38 17.74 13.70
C VAL A 28 6.08 19.06 13.02
N ILE A 29 7.08 19.60 12.34
CA ILE A 29 6.87 20.74 11.46
C ILE A 29 5.86 20.24 10.45
N ALA A 30 4.65 20.80 10.55
CA ALA A 30 3.53 20.42 9.72
C ALA A 30 3.76 20.94 8.30
N ASN A 31 4.62 20.26 7.57
CA ASN A 31 4.68 20.40 6.13
C ASN A 31 4.86 19.00 5.50
N PRO A 32 3.81 18.45 4.93
CA PRO A 32 3.56 17.01 4.87
C PRO A 32 3.93 16.34 3.55
N LEU A 33 4.77 16.93 2.71
CA LEU A 33 5.08 16.33 1.41
C LEU A 33 6.04 15.16 1.44
N ILE A 34 6.63 14.87 2.58
CA ILE A 34 7.78 13.99 2.64
C ILE A 34 7.50 12.84 3.56
N GLU A 35 7.65 11.63 3.02
CA GLU A 35 7.47 10.41 3.75
C GLU A 35 8.36 10.35 4.97
N SER A 36 7.79 9.83 6.05
CA SER A 36 8.53 9.59 7.27
C SER A 36 8.66 8.09 7.45
N THR A 37 9.88 7.64 7.72
CA THR A 37 10.11 6.30 8.22
C THR A 37 9.75 6.27 9.69
N TYR A 38 8.86 5.36 10.05
CA TYR A 38 8.44 5.13 11.43
C TYR A 38 9.00 3.79 11.91
N LEU A 39 9.35 3.76 13.17
CA LEU A 39 9.71 2.54 13.87
C LEU A 39 8.58 2.23 14.84
N ASP A 40 8.01 1.04 14.78
CA ASP A 40 6.98 0.62 15.71
C ASP A 40 7.58 0.13 17.05
N ALA A 41 6.70 -0.23 17.99
CA ALA A 41 7.09 -0.74 19.30
C ALA A 41 7.85 -2.09 19.25
N TYR A 42 7.94 -2.71 18.09
CA TYR A 42 8.58 -4.00 17.83
C TYR A 42 9.81 -3.89 16.91
N SER A 43 10.35 -2.67 16.77
CA SER A 43 11.55 -2.36 15.96
C SER A 43 11.38 -2.61 14.45
N SER A 44 10.15 -2.54 13.96
CA SER A 44 9.84 -2.71 12.53
C SER A 44 9.64 -1.37 11.86
N THR A 45 10.16 -1.25 10.63
CA THR A 45 10.09 -0.01 9.86
C THR A 45 8.85 0.05 8.98
N SER A 46 8.28 1.24 8.85
CA SER A 46 7.20 1.53 7.92
C SER A 46 7.34 2.92 7.32
N SER A 47 6.75 3.15 6.15
CA SER A 47 6.59 4.47 5.55
C SER A 47 5.13 4.90 5.64
N ILE A 48 4.88 6.15 6.03
CA ILE A 48 3.52 6.69 6.11
C ILE A 48 3.37 7.83 5.11
N VAL A 49 2.38 7.72 4.24
CA VAL A 49 1.92 8.76 3.32
C VAL A 49 0.68 9.42 3.91
N SER A 50 0.76 10.71 4.21
CA SER A 50 -0.35 11.48 4.79
C SER A 50 -1.32 12.00 3.73
N GLN A 51 -2.51 12.43 4.15
CA GLN A 51 -3.49 13.06 3.27
C GLN A 51 -2.94 14.31 2.57
N ASP A 52 -2.13 15.11 3.26
CA ASP A 52 -1.52 16.29 2.66
C ASP A 52 -0.50 15.94 1.58
N GLN A 53 0.27 14.87 1.77
CA GLN A 53 1.18 14.34 0.75
C GLN A 53 0.41 13.83 -0.49
N ILE A 54 -0.70 13.13 -0.29
CA ILE A 54 -1.59 12.68 -1.36
C ILE A 54 -2.07 13.88 -2.19
N ARG A 55 -2.54 14.94 -1.52
CA ARG A 55 -3.00 16.18 -2.17
C ARG A 55 -1.87 16.87 -2.93
N ASP A 56 -0.75 17.08 -2.28
CA ASP A 56 0.35 17.88 -2.82
C ASP A 56 1.07 17.18 -3.99
N ARG A 57 1.03 15.86 -4.05
CA ARG A 57 1.48 15.05 -5.20
C ARG A 57 0.44 14.92 -6.31
N ASN A 58 -0.70 15.56 -6.18
CA ASN A 58 -1.83 15.39 -7.09
C ASN A 58 -2.27 13.92 -7.26
N ALA A 59 -2.02 13.08 -6.24
CA ALA A 59 -2.33 11.66 -6.32
C ALA A 59 -3.84 11.41 -6.33
N VAL A 60 -4.28 10.47 -7.16
CA VAL A 60 -5.69 10.17 -7.37
C VAL A 60 -6.05 8.74 -6.99
N ASP A 61 -5.07 7.87 -6.96
CA ASP A 61 -5.18 6.48 -6.53
C ASP A 61 -3.97 6.08 -5.64
N ILE A 62 -4.01 4.90 -5.08
CA ILE A 62 -2.97 4.42 -4.17
C ILE A 62 -1.61 4.28 -4.87
N ALA A 63 -1.59 3.78 -6.10
CA ALA A 63 -0.34 3.63 -6.85
C ALA A 63 0.33 4.99 -7.06
N SER A 64 -0.42 6.03 -7.48
CA SER A 64 0.14 7.38 -7.63
C SER A 64 0.55 8.02 -6.30
N ALA A 65 -0.14 7.68 -5.20
CA ALA A 65 0.24 8.16 -3.87
C ALA A 65 1.56 7.57 -3.37
N LEU A 66 1.88 6.34 -3.78
CA LEU A 66 3.07 5.60 -3.35
C LEU A 66 4.29 5.78 -4.27
N ARG A 67 4.17 6.49 -5.40
CA ARG A 67 5.23 6.59 -6.43
C ARG A 67 6.58 7.09 -5.92
N THR A 68 6.60 7.85 -4.84
CA THR A 68 7.83 8.41 -4.26
C THR A 68 8.23 7.74 -2.95
N THR A 69 7.55 6.65 -2.56
CA THR A 69 7.87 5.90 -1.34
C THR A 69 9.17 5.12 -1.52
N PRO A 70 10.20 5.31 -0.68
CA PRO A 70 11.44 4.55 -0.78
C PRO A 70 11.20 3.04 -0.73
N GLY A 71 11.86 2.28 -1.59
CA GLY A 71 11.72 0.83 -1.68
C GLY A 71 10.42 0.34 -2.33
N VAL A 72 9.58 1.27 -2.83
CA VAL A 72 8.33 0.96 -3.54
C VAL A 72 8.47 1.26 -5.02
N GLN A 73 8.11 0.31 -5.85
CA GLN A 73 7.99 0.44 -7.29
C GLN A 73 6.53 0.31 -7.69
N ILE A 74 6.08 1.14 -8.63
CA ILE A 74 4.71 1.03 -9.18
C ILE A 74 4.75 0.59 -10.64
N SER A 75 3.60 0.08 -11.13
CA SER A 75 3.37 -0.21 -12.53
C SER A 75 1.99 0.31 -12.94
N ARG A 76 1.91 0.98 -14.08
CA ARG A 76 0.68 1.56 -14.63
C ARG A 76 0.68 1.46 -16.15
N TYR A 77 -0.53 1.49 -16.75
CA TYR A 77 -0.73 1.52 -18.21
C TYR A 77 -1.58 2.71 -18.65
N ASN A 78 -2.53 3.13 -17.82
CA ASN A 78 -3.50 4.17 -18.12
C ASN A 78 -3.42 5.32 -17.11
N PRO A 79 -3.80 6.55 -17.48
CA PRO A 79 -3.88 7.67 -16.55
C PRO A 79 -4.93 7.45 -15.44
N VAL A 80 -6.06 6.83 -15.78
CA VAL A 80 -7.16 6.49 -14.88
C VAL A 80 -7.66 5.09 -15.19
N GLY A 81 -8.14 4.39 -14.17
CA GLY A 81 -8.59 3.02 -14.25
C GLY A 81 -7.46 2.03 -14.02
N GLY A 82 -7.78 0.90 -13.44
CA GLY A 82 -6.83 -0.10 -13.03
C GLY A 82 -7.19 -1.49 -13.52
N TYR A 83 -6.22 -2.38 -13.43
CA TYR A 83 -6.35 -3.79 -13.82
C TYR A 83 -6.49 -4.71 -12.62
N ALA A 84 -6.95 -4.17 -11.47
CA ALA A 84 -7.13 -4.87 -10.21
C ALA A 84 -5.84 -5.56 -9.71
N GLY A 85 -4.69 -4.89 -9.89
CA GLY A 85 -3.37 -5.39 -9.53
C GLY A 85 -2.76 -6.35 -10.55
N ASP A 86 -3.47 -6.67 -11.64
CA ASP A 86 -2.92 -7.50 -12.70
C ASP A 86 -2.18 -6.64 -13.73
N GLN A 87 -0.87 -6.82 -13.84
CA GLN A 87 0.04 -6.30 -14.87
C GLN A 87 0.08 -4.77 -15.09
N GLY A 88 -0.79 -4.00 -14.48
CA GLY A 88 -0.79 -2.55 -14.63
C GLY A 88 -1.53 -1.87 -13.49
N GLY A 89 -0.87 -1.20 -12.62
CA GLY A 89 -1.41 -0.65 -11.37
C GLY A 89 -0.97 -1.46 -10.17
N GLY A 90 -0.04 -2.39 -10.36
CA GLY A 90 0.62 -3.12 -9.30
C GLY A 90 1.56 -2.25 -8.48
N VAL A 91 1.78 -2.65 -7.25
CA VAL A 91 2.79 -2.08 -6.36
C VAL A 91 3.73 -3.20 -5.93
N TYR A 92 5.02 -2.93 -6.00
CA TYR A 92 6.09 -3.86 -5.66
C TYR A 92 6.92 -3.25 -4.54
N ILE A 93 7.28 -4.02 -3.55
CA ILE A 93 7.99 -3.55 -2.36
C ILE A 93 9.26 -4.36 -2.19
N ARG A 94 10.46 -3.74 -2.32
CA ARG A 94 11.75 -4.42 -2.17
C ARG A 94 11.86 -5.72 -3.01
N GLY A 95 11.21 -5.74 -4.19
CA GLY A 95 11.14 -6.92 -5.07
C GLY A 95 10.09 -7.95 -4.71
N LEU A 96 9.26 -7.70 -3.71
CA LEU A 96 8.05 -8.47 -3.43
C LEU A 96 6.91 -8.05 -4.35
N GLY A 97 5.91 -8.91 -4.54
CA GLY A 97 4.71 -8.66 -5.33
C GLY A 97 4.73 -9.29 -6.71
N THR A 98 5.84 -9.90 -7.12
CA THR A 98 6.02 -10.50 -8.44
C THR A 98 5.53 -11.94 -8.51
N ALA A 99 5.40 -12.59 -7.37
CA ALA A 99 4.98 -13.98 -7.29
C ALA A 99 3.46 -14.09 -7.19
N ARG A 100 2.96 -15.10 -7.80
CA ARG A 100 1.62 -15.66 -7.66
C ARG A 100 1.78 -17.13 -7.30
N PRO A 101 0.86 -17.73 -6.65
CA PRO A 101 -0.43 -17.36 -6.10
C PRO A 101 -0.34 -16.91 -4.64
N GLY A 102 -1.32 -16.12 -4.23
CA GLY A 102 -1.48 -15.76 -2.83
C GLY A 102 -0.92 -14.39 -2.46
N SER A 103 -0.37 -13.68 -3.43
CA SER A 103 0.26 -12.35 -3.34
C SER A 103 1.12 -12.12 -2.09
N GLU A 104 2.37 -11.79 -2.30
CA GLU A 104 3.33 -11.49 -1.23
C GLU A 104 3.01 -10.19 -0.50
N ILE A 105 2.28 -9.26 -1.19
CA ILE A 105 1.85 -7.96 -0.66
C ILE A 105 0.33 -7.97 -0.53
N LYS A 106 -0.19 -7.67 0.64
CA LYS A 106 -1.62 -7.57 0.89
C LYS A 106 -2.04 -6.18 1.34
N THR A 107 -3.25 -5.80 0.92
CA THR A 107 -3.87 -4.53 1.30
C THR A 107 -4.82 -4.76 2.46
N TYR A 108 -4.80 -3.83 3.40
CA TYR A 108 -5.69 -3.77 4.55
C TYR A 108 -6.32 -2.39 4.63
N ILE A 109 -7.59 -2.33 5.04
CA ILE A 109 -8.31 -1.09 5.33
C ILE A 109 -8.77 -1.19 6.78
N ASP A 110 -8.32 -0.28 7.64
CA ASP A 110 -8.55 -0.31 9.09
C ASP A 110 -8.23 -1.69 9.72
N GLY A 111 -7.13 -2.33 9.25
CA GLY A 111 -6.68 -3.64 9.71
C GLY A 111 -7.39 -4.84 9.09
N VAL A 112 -8.38 -4.63 8.23
CA VAL A 112 -9.17 -5.68 7.59
C VAL A 112 -8.62 -5.96 6.19
N PRO A 113 -8.44 -7.23 5.77
CA PRO A 113 -7.94 -7.55 4.46
C PRO A 113 -8.89 -7.09 3.34
N PHE A 114 -8.33 -6.43 2.33
CA PHE A 114 -9.03 -5.98 1.14
C PHE A 114 -8.23 -6.31 -0.12
N TYR A 115 -8.39 -7.52 -0.62
CA TYR A 115 -7.73 -8.00 -1.83
C TYR A 115 -8.58 -9.09 -2.50
N SER A 116 -8.32 -9.39 -3.77
CA SER A 116 -8.96 -10.51 -4.45
C SER A 116 -8.35 -11.83 -3.97
N GLY A 117 -9.09 -12.60 -3.17
CA GLY A 117 -8.65 -13.90 -2.67
C GLY A 117 -8.47 -14.94 -3.76
N VAL A 118 -9.19 -14.82 -4.89
CA VAL A 118 -9.12 -15.77 -6.02
C VAL A 118 -7.77 -15.67 -6.75
N TRP A 119 -7.30 -14.45 -7.02
CA TRP A 119 -6.05 -14.21 -7.75
C TRP A 119 -4.93 -13.64 -6.89
N GLY A 120 -5.15 -13.47 -5.61
CA GLY A 120 -4.16 -12.89 -4.71
C GLY A 120 -3.80 -11.42 -5.01
N HIS A 121 -4.65 -10.70 -5.77
CA HIS A 121 -4.37 -9.34 -6.19
C HIS A 121 -4.67 -8.33 -5.09
N SER A 122 -3.74 -7.43 -4.85
CA SER A 122 -3.82 -6.42 -3.79
C SER A 122 -4.84 -5.30 -4.04
N LEU A 123 -5.47 -5.21 -5.21
CA LEU A 123 -6.51 -4.24 -5.60
C LEU A 123 -6.13 -2.75 -5.40
N LEU A 124 -4.85 -2.42 -5.31
CA LEU A 124 -4.38 -1.07 -4.97
C LEU A 124 -4.70 -0.02 -6.03
N ASP A 125 -4.76 -0.42 -7.30
CA ASP A 125 -5.03 0.44 -8.44
C ASP A 125 -6.50 0.82 -8.60
N ILE A 126 -7.40 0.18 -7.87
CA ILE A 126 -8.84 0.52 -7.84
C ILE A 126 -9.28 1.17 -6.53
N LEU A 127 -8.39 1.32 -5.56
CA LEU A 127 -8.71 1.93 -4.28
C LEU A 127 -8.60 3.45 -4.32
N PRO A 128 -9.62 4.15 -3.82
CA PRO A 128 -9.60 5.60 -3.75
C PRO A 128 -8.69 6.11 -2.64
N VAL A 129 -8.14 7.29 -2.82
CA VAL A 129 -7.38 8.00 -1.78
C VAL A 129 -8.22 9.02 -1.00
N ASN A 130 -9.34 9.46 -1.54
CA ASN A 130 -10.14 10.56 -0.97
C ASN A 130 -10.85 10.21 0.34
N GLY A 131 -11.15 8.93 0.58
CA GLY A 131 -11.71 8.42 1.84
C GLY A 131 -10.66 8.06 2.89
N MET A 132 -9.36 8.18 2.56
CA MET A 132 -8.27 7.75 3.44
C MET A 132 -7.62 8.92 4.15
N SER A 133 -7.26 8.73 5.41
CA SER A 133 -6.47 9.69 6.20
C SER A 133 -4.97 9.46 6.04
N SER A 134 -4.54 8.21 5.85
CA SER A 134 -3.14 7.85 5.64
C SER A 134 -2.99 6.48 4.97
N ILE A 135 -1.81 6.26 4.38
CA ILE A 135 -1.37 4.99 3.84
C ILE A 135 -0.08 4.61 4.57
N THR A 136 -0.06 3.44 5.20
CA THR A 136 1.13 2.90 5.86
C THR A 136 1.66 1.71 5.07
N VAL A 137 2.92 1.77 4.66
CA VAL A 137 3.60 0.70 3.93
C VAL A 137 4.55 -0.01 4.88
N TYR A 138 4.27 -1.26 5.19
CA TYR A 138 5.18 -2.16 5.88
C TYR A 138 5.97 -2.96 4.85
N LYS A 139 7.29 -2.77 4.87
CA LYS A 139 8.19 -3.29 3.83
C LYS A 139 8.77 -4.67 4.14
N SER A 140 8.42 -5.21 5.27
CA SER A 140 8.86 -6.51 5.79
C SER A 140 7.73 -7.20 6.54
N PRO A 141 7.84 -8.50 6.85
CA PRO A 141 6.85 -9.22 7.63
C PRO A 141 6.60 -8.59 9.00
N GLN A 142 5.33 -8.42 9.34
CA GLN A 142 4.86 -7.85 10.60
C GLN A 142 3.89 -8.81 11.29
N PRO A 143 4.35 -9.98 11.79
CA PRO A 143 3.45 -11.01 12.31
C PRO A 143 2.59 -10.52 13.50
N GLN A 144 3.04 -9.50 14.23
CA GLN A 144 2.29 -8.87 15.32
C GLN A 144 1.17 -7.91 14.84
N ILE A 145 1.14 -7.54 13.56
CA ILE A 145 0.16 -6.62 12.97
C ILE A 145 -0.75 -7.36 11.99
N ASN A 146 -0.15 -7.89 10.91
CA ASN A 146 -0.86 -8.56 9.83
C ASN A 146 -0.19 -9.89 9.51
N GLY A 147 -1.00 -10.90 9.27
CA GLY A 147 -0.52 -12.23 8.90
C GLY A 147 -0.69 -12.56 7.42
N ASN A 148 -0.13 -13.70 7.01
CA ASN A 148 -0.28 -14.28 5.68
C ASN A 148 0.19 -13.37 4.53
N ASN A 149 1.33 -12.66 4.74
CA ASN A 149 1.98 -11.79 3.77
C ASN A 149 3.47 -11.63 4.08
N PHE A 150 4.23 -11.04 3.14
CA PHE A 150 5.63 -10.64 3.33
C PHE A 150 5.78 -9.13 3.48
N ALA A 151 4.85 -8.36 2.89
CA ALA A 151 4.73 -6.93 3.06
C ALA A 151 3.25 -6.54 3.05
N SER A 152 2.91 -5.37 3.56
CA SER A 152 1.52 -4.93 3.55
C SER A 152 1.37 -3.43 3.36
N ILE A 153 0.23 -3.05 2.78
CA ILE A 153 -0.19 -1.65 2.61
C ILE A 153 -1.48 -1.48 3.38
N ASN A 154 -1.41 -0.69 4.44
CA ASN A 154 -2.51 -0.45 5.36
C ASN A 154 -3.09 0.95 5.13
N LEU A 155 -4.35 1.00 4.79
CA LEU A 155 -5.12 2.23 4.59
C LEU A 155 -5.89 2.52 5.86
N THR A 156 -5.78 3.75 6.36
CA THR A 156 -6.60 4.22 7.46
C THR A 156 -7.69 5.12 6.90
N THR A 157 -8.95 4.81 7.21
CA THR A 157 -10.08 5.63 6.76
C THR A 157 -10.15 6.95 7.52
N LYS A 158 -10.76 7.97 6.90
CA LYS A 158 -11.06 9.23 7.58
C LYS A 158 -12.04 8.99 8.74
N SER A 159 -11.89 9.76 9.81
CA SER A 159 -12.84 9.82 10.93
C SER A 159 -13.07 11.28 11.31
N ALA A 160 -14.26 11.63 11.75
CA ALA A 160 -14.54 12.95 12.29
C ALA A 160 -13.97 13.07 13.71
N THR A 161 -13.03 13.98 13.88
CA THR A 161 -12.32 14.19 15.16
C THR A 161 -12.61 15.56 15.77
N GLU A 162 -12.98 16.52 14.95
CA GLU A 162 -13.33 17.88 15.36
C GLU A 162 -14.85 18.01 15.46
N ASP A 163 -15.33 18.71 16.49
CA ASP A 163 -16.76 18.97 16.67
C ASP A 163 -17.28 19.84 15.53
N GLY A 164 -18.55 19.64 15.17
CA GLY A 164 -19.18 20.32 14.05
C GLY A 164 -19.15 19.52 12.75
N THR A 165 -19.59 20.17 11.69
CA THR A 165 -19.64 19.60 10.34
C THR A 165 -18.60 20.26 9.45
N HIS A 166 -17.79 19.45 8.80
CA HIS A 166 -16.68 19.86 7.94
C HIS A 166 -16.77 19.12 6.62
N GLY A 167 -16.41 19.80 5.55
CA GLY A 167 -16.39 19.18 4.23
C GLY A 167 -15.23 19.66 3.39
N ASP A 168 -14.83 18.86 2.44
CA ASP A 168 -13.88 19.20 1.40
C ASP A 168 -14.32 18.61 0.06
N GLY A 169 -14.07 19.35 -1.00
CA GLY A 169 -14.34 18.92 -2.37
C GLY A 169 -13.22 19.36 -3.31
N ARG A 170 -12.92 18.50 -4.26
CA ARG A 170 -11.98 18.74 -5.34
C ARG A 170 -12.67 18.53 -6.67
N LEU A 171 -12.46 19.47 -7.59
CA LEU A 171 -12.81 19.31 -9.00
C LEU A 171 -11.57 19.68 -9.83
N SER A 172 -11.18 18.80 -10.75
CA SER A 172 -10.07 19.09 -11.66
C SER A 172 -10.29 18.48 -13.04
N ALA A 173 -9.77 19.18 -14.05
CA ALA A 173 -9.73 18.72 -15.42
C ALA A 173 -8.29 18.76 -15.94
N GLY A 174 -7.96 17.87 -16.86
CA GLY A 174 -6.58 17.74 -17.32
C GLY A 174 -6.44 17.16 -18.72
N SER A 175 -5.21 16.90 -19.09
CA SER A 175 -4.84 16.26 -20.35
C SER A 175 -5.62 14.98 -20.58
N PHE A 176 -5.81 14.61 -21.83
CA PHE A 176 -6.50 13.38 -22.24
C PHE A 176 -7.97 13.32 -21.84
N GLY A 177 -8.64 14.47 -21.70
CA GLY A 177 -10.03 14.55 -21.24
C GLY A 177 -10.22 14.02 -19.81
N THR A 178 -9.18 14.08 -19.00
CA THR A 178 -9.24 13.62 -17.62
C THR A 178 -10.09 14.56 -16.76
N ILE A 179 -11.03 13.98 -16.02
CA ILE A 179 -11.86 14.70 -15.03
C ILE A 179 -11.75 13.93 -13.71
N ILE A 180 -11.58 14.68 -12.63
CA ILE A 180 -11.50 14.15 -11.26
C ILE A 180 -12.42 14.97 -10.38
N GLU A 181 -13.38 14.32 -9.76
CA GLU A 181 -14.27 14.84 -8.76
C GLU A 181 -14.14 14.02 -7.48
N GLN A 182 -13.94 14.68 -6.36
CA GLN A 182 -13.85 14.05 -5.04
C GLN A 182 -14.52 14.94 -4.02
N ALA A 183 -15.35 14.38 -3.17
CA ALA A 183 -15.97 15.10 -2.06
C ALA A 183 -15.95 14.26 -0.79
N SER A 184 -15.89 14.94 0.34
CA SER A 184 -15.93 14.33 1.66
C SER A 184 -16.64 15.26 2.63
N VAL A 185 -17.54 14.70 3.43
CA VAL A 185 -18.16 15.39 4.56
C VAL A 185 -17.96 14.58 5.81
N SER A 186 -17.66 15.23 6.90
CA SER A 186 -17.51 14.63 8.23
C SER A 186 -18.25 15.48 9.25
N SER A 187 -18.87 14.84 10.23
CA SER A 187 -19.52 15.54 11.33
C SER A 187 -19.32 14.77 12.63
N LYS A 188 -19.07 15.51 13.68
CA LYS A 188 -19.07 15.01 15.05
C LYS A 188 -19.96 15.89 15.91
N GLN A 189 -20.94 15.25 16.52
CA GLN A 189 -21.86 15.88 17.46
C GLN A 189 -22.03 14.98 18.68
N ASP A 190 -21.69 15.50 19.83
CA ASP A 190 -21.68 14.75 21.08
C ASP A 190 -20.89 13.43 20.95
N ASN A 191 -21.57 12.31 21.11
CA ASN A 191 -20.99 10.97 21.05
C ASN A 191 -21.08 10.29 19.67
N ILE A 192 -21.64 10.95 18.66
CA ILE A 192 -21.80 10.38 17.32
C ILE A 192 -20.89 11.11 16.34
N ASN A 193 -20.20 10.35 15.52
CA ASN A 193 -19.42 10.89 14.40
C ASN A 193 -19.68 10.11 13.12
N PHE A 194 -19.67 10.81 11.99
CA PHE A 194 -19.75 10.16 10.69
C PHE A 194 -18.83 10.81 9.66
N VAL A 195 -18.45 10.03 8.66
CA VAL A 195 -17.77 10.48 7.46
C VAL A 195 -18.45 9.85 6.25
N LEU A 196 -18.66 10.65 5.22
CA LEU A 196 -19.07 10.18 3.90
C LEU A 196 -18.11 10.77 2.87
N SER A 197 -17.56 9.92 2.01
CA SER A 197 -16.67 10.33 0.92
C SER A 197 -17.11 9.69 -0.37
N GLN A 198 -17.00 10.41 -1.48
CA GLN A 198 -17.26 9.91 -2.81
C GLN A 198 -16.19 10.40 -3.78
N GLY A 199 -15.94 9.65 -4.85
CA GLY A 199 -15.02 10.03 -5.91
C GLY A 199 -15.46 9.49 -7.26
N PHE A 200 -15.19 10.30 -8.27
CA PHE A 200 -15.36 9.95 -9.67
C PHE A 200 -14.13 10.40 -10.44
N MET A 201 -13.56 9.52 -11.24
CA MET A 201 -12.44 9.82 -12.12
C MET A 201 -12.66 9.16 -13.48
N LYS A 202 -12.33 9.89 -14.54
CA LYS A 202 -12.41 9.39 -15.93
C LYS A 202 -11.30 10.00 -16.77
N SER A 203 -10.79 9.23 -17.73
CA SER A 203 -9.86 9.71 -18.75
C SER A 203 -10.14 9.01 -20.08
N ASN A 204 -9.97 9.74 -21.19
CA ASN A 204 -10.01 9.15 -22.52
C ASN A 204 -8.69 8.45 -22.90
N GLY A 205 -7.66 8.53 -22.01
CA GLY A 205 -6.36 7.93 -22.23
C GLY A 205 -5.44 8.74 -23.13
N HIS A 206 -4.14 8.55 -22.94
CA HIS A 206 -3.08 9.24 -23.70
C HIS A 206 -2.81 8.61 -25.09
N ARG A 207 -3.41 7.48 -25.37
CA ARG A 207 -3.36 6.74 -26.64
C ARG A 207 -4.63 5.92 -26.83
N ALA A 208 -4.82 5.39 -28.01
CA ALA A 208 -6.00 4.56 -28.31
C ALA A 208 -6.16 3.43 -27.29
N ASN A 209 -7.36 3.24 -26.81
CA ASN A 209 -7.73 2.21 -25.82
C ASN A 209 -7.03 2.34 -24.45
N ALA A 210 -6.57 3.53 -24.08
CA ALA A 210 -6.01 3.80 -22.75
C ALA A 210 -7.02 4.52 -21.86
N ASP A 211 -8.30 4.47 -22.18
CA ASP A 211 -9.38 5.07 -21.41
C ASP A 211 -9.73 4.22 -20.18
N GLY A 212 -10.26 4.88 -19.19
CA GLY A 212 -10.68 4.25 -17.94
C GLY A 212 -11.53 5.16 -17.06
N GLU A 213 -12.20 4.54 -16.12
CA GLU A 213 -13.08 5.19 -15.16
C GLU A 213 -12.99 4.48 -13.79
N LEU A 214 -13.02 5.25 -12.72
CA LEU A 214 -13.06 4.78 -11.34
C LEU A 214 -14.08 5.58 -10.55
N LYS A 215 -14.98 4.86 -9.87
CA LYS A 215 -15.99 5.42 -8.96
C LYS A 215 -15.85 4.79 -7.60
N ASN A 216 -16.10 5.56 -6.56
CA ASN A 216 -16.09 5.04 -5.20
C ASN A 216 -17.03 5.81 -4.28
N ILE A 217 -17.47 5.11 -3.25
CA ILE A 217 -18.18 5.70 -2.12
C ILE A 217 -17.72 4.99 -0.85
N MET A 218 -17.49 5.75 0.20
CA MET A 218 -17.13 5.25 1.52
C MET A 218 -17.92 5.99 2.58
N GLY A 219 -18.43 5.25 3.56
CA GLY A 219 -19.07 5.82 4.74
C GLY A 219 -18.53 5.17 6.01
N ARG A 220 -18.38 5.95 7.06
CA ARG A 220 -18.04 5.51 8.41
C ARG A 220 -18.97 6.17 9.40
N LEU A 221 -19.50 5.38 10.32
CA LEU A 221 -20.28 5.82 11.47
C LEU A 221 -19.57 5.35 12.73
N GLY A 222 -19.35 6.26 13.66
CA GLY A 222 -18.76 5.97 14.97
C GLY A 222 -19.63 6.47 16.10
N VAL A 223 -19.63 5.75 17.21
CA VAL A 223 -20.36 6.09 18.43
C VAL A 223 -19.43 5.91 19.62
N ASP A 224 -19.23 6.97 20.39
CA ASP A 224 -18.60 6.90 21.71
C ASP A 224 -19.68 6.45 22.73
N ILE A 225 -19.67 5.16 23.11
CA ILE A 225 -20.68 4.57 24.02
C ILE A 225 -20.52 5.17 25.42
N ASN A 226 -19.28 5.34 25.84
CA ASN A 226 -18.86 6.02 27.06
C ASN A 226 -17.37 6.40 26.97
N ASP A 227 -16.77 6.87 28.05
CA ASP A 227 -15.35 7.32 28.08
C ASP A 227 -14.35 6.21 27.70
N HIS A 228 -14.74 4.95 27.84
CA HIS A 228 -13.89 3.79 27.59
C HIS A 228 -14.24 3.02 26.32
N TRP A 229 -15.49 3.00 25.92
CA TRP A 229 -15.98 2.13 24.85
C TRP A 229 -16.46 2.92 23.63
N LYS A 230 -16.07 2.43 22.46
CA LYS A 230 -16.48 2.97 21.16
C LYS A 230 -16.93 1.85 20.25
N ALA A 231 -17.88 2.15 19.39
CA ALA A 231 -18.28 1.29 18.28
C ALA A 231 -18.15 2.05 16.96
N ASP A 232 -17.76 1.37 15.90
CA ASP A 232 -17.75 1.94 14.55
C ASP A 232 -18.18 0.92 13.49
N ALA A 233 -18.73 1.43 12.39
CA ALA A 233 -19.01 0.67 11.19
C ALA A 233 -18.49 1.43 9.97
N THR A 234 -17.88 0.72 9.03
CA THR A 234 -17.36 1.31 7.79
C THR A 234 -17.86 0.50 6.61
N PHE A 235 -18.34 1.18 5.57
CA PHE A 235 -18.56 0.58 4.27
C PHE A 235 -17.71 1.27 3.20
N LEU A 236 -17.27 0.53 2.21
CA LEU A 236 -16.60 1.00 1.01
C LEU A 236 -17.16 0.26 -0.19
N TYR A 237 -17.36 0.95 -1.27
CA TYR A 237 -17.61 0.36 -2.59
C TYR A 237 -16.82 1.10 -3.65
N THR A 238 -16.21 0.34 -4.56
CA THR A 238 -15.48 0.85 -5.71
C THR A 238 -15.91 0.12 -6.98
N ASP A 239 -16.00 0.85 -8.07
CA ASP A 239 -16.33 0.34 -9.40
C ASP A 239 -15.38 0.94 -10.43
N ASN A 240 -14.77 0.09 -11.23
CA ASN A 240 -13.68 0.46 -12.12
C ASN A 240 -13.78 -0.27 -13.46
N TYR A 241 -13.44 0.44 -14.51
CA TYR A 241 -13.01 -0.20 -15.74
C TYR A 241 -11.74 0.44 -16.31
N ALA A 242 -10.97 -0.34 -17.05
CA ALA A 242 -9.84 0.11 -17.85
C ALA A 242 -9.77 -0.69 -19.15
N ASN A 243 -9.63 0.01 -20.25
CA ASN A 243 -9.32 -0.63 -21.53
C ASN A 243 -7.81 -0.87 -21.63
N ASP A 244 -7.41 -1.97 -22.29
CA ASP A 244 -6.00 -2.31 -22.50
C ASP A 244 -5.50 -1.60 -23.78
N PRO A 245 -4.55 -0.66 -23.66
CA PRO A 245 -4.12 0.16 -24.80
C PRO A 245 -3.25 -0.57 -25.81
N ASN A 246 -3.02 -1.85 -25.67
CA ASN A 246 -2.09 -2.64 -26.48
C ASN A 246 -0.62 -2.28 -26.35
N LEU A 247 0.22 -3.24 -26.66
CA LEU A 247 1.67 -3.02 -26.77
C LEU A 247 1.96 -2.08 -27.95
N VAL A 248 2.78 -1.06 -27.72
CA VAL A 248 3.44 -0.34 -28.80
C VAL A 248 4.70 -1.14 -29.15
N ARG A 249 4.72 -1.82 -30.27
CA ARG A 249 5.94 -2.46 -30.73
C ARG A 249 6.99 -1.40 -31.11
N VAL A 250 8.15 -1.52 -30.53
CA VAL A 250 9.31 -0.73 -30.92
C VAL A 250 10.04 -1.52 -31.99
N GLY A 251 10.02 -1.05 -33.22
CA GLY A 251 10.96 -1.43 -34.28
C GLY A 251 10.49 -2.38 -35.38
N ASP A 252 9.38 -3.10 -35.26
CA ASP A 252 9.01 -4.12 -36.25
C ASP A 252 7.54 -4.15 -36.70
N GLY A 253 6.85 -3.03 -36.56
CA GLY A 253 5.51 -2.88 -37.11
C GLY A 253 4.39 -3.31 -36.18
N THR A 254 3.20 -2.95 -36.59
CA THR A 254 1.92 -3.16 -35.93
C THR A 254 1.69 -4.61 -35.55
N TYR A 255 1.20 -4.82 -34.32
CA TYR A 255 0.54 -6.07 -33.95
C TYR A 255 -0.62 -6.33 -34.93
N ASN A 256 -0.44 -7.28 -35.81
CA ASN A 256 -1.45 -7.75 -36.78
C ASN A 256 -2.34 -8.84 -36.14
N GLY A 257 -2.79 -8.66 -34.92
CA GLY A 257 -3.96 -9.38 -34.47
C GLY A 257 -5.17 -8.68 -35.08
N SER A 258 -5.97 -9.37 -35.86
CA SER A 258 -7.33 -8.95 -36.19
C SER A 258 -8.12 -8.88 -34.88
N ALA A 259 -7.91 -7.79 -34.15
CA ALA A 259 -8.56 -7.55 -32.87
C ALA A 259 -10.00 -7.17 -33.16
N ASN A 260 -10.90 -8.13 -33.08
CA ASN A 260 -12.35 -7.87 -33.16
C ASN A 260 -12.87 -7.23 -31.87
N ALA A 261 -12.02 -7.05 -30.84
CA ALA A 261 -12.40 -6.48 -29.56
C ALA A 261 -11.22 -5.75 -28.89
N VAL A 262 -11.53 -4.70 -28.15
CA VAL A 262 -10.61 -4.04 -27.22
C VAL A 262 -10.62 -4.82 -25.91
N PRO A 263 -9.47 -5.32 -25.42
CA PRO A 263 -9.42 -5.96 -24.12
C PRO A 263 -9.81 -4.98 -23.03
N LYS A 264 -10.57 -5.45 -22.05
CA LYS A 264 -11.17 -4.64 -21.01
C LYS A 264 -11.10 -5.33 -19.67
N TYR A 265 -10.81 -4.56 -18.64
CA TYR A 265 -10.94 -4.92 -17.24
C TYR A 265 -12.10 -4.19 -16.61
N GLU A 266 -12.98 -4.91 -15.97
CA GLU A 266 -14.06 -4.39 -15.15
C GLU A 266 -13.95 -5.04 -13.78
N THR A 267 -13.83 -4.23 -12.75
CA THR A 267 -13.72 -4.71 -11.37
C THR A 267 -14.58 -3.86 -10.46
N ASN A 268 -15.41 -4.52 -9.67
CA ASN A 268 -16.04 -3.88 -8.54
C ASN A 268 -15.69 -4.64 -7.25
N ALA A 269 -15.57 -3.91 -6.16
CA ALA A 269 -15.29 -4.48 -4.85
C ALA A 269 -15.94 -3.64 -3.75
N GLY A 270 -16.36 -4.32 -2.71
CA GLY A 270 -16.97 -3.69 -1.54
C GLY A 270 -16.51 -4.31 -0.24
N MET A 271 -16.66 -3.55 0.83
CA MET A 271 -16.33 -3.96 2.19
C MET A 271 -17.36 -3.40 3.15
N LEU A 272 -17.71 -4.21 4.15
CA LEU A 272 -18.45 -3.80 5.33
C LEU A 272 -17.68 -4.26 6.56
N THR A 273 -17.50 -3.36 7.53
CA THR A 273 -16.89 -3.70 8.84
C THR A 273 -17.72 -3.17 9.97
N ALA A 274 -17.65 -3.86 11.10
CA ALA A 274 -18.18 -3.39 12.38
C ALA A 274 -17.15 -3.68 13.47
N ALA A 275 -16.89 -2.71 14.32
CA ALA A 275 -15.92 -2.84 15.40
C ALA A 275 -16.47 -2.32 16.72
N ILE A 276 -16.00 -2.92 17.79
CA ILE A 276 -16.10 -2.41 19.14
C ILE A 276 -14.69 -2.35 19.72
N SER A 277 -14.35 -1.24 20.32
CA SER A 277 -13.05 -1.01 20.94
C SER A 277 -13.20 -0.43 22.34
N HIS A 278 -12.20 -0.70 23.16
CA HIS A 278 -12.13 -0.13 24.50
C HIS A 278 -10.74 0.42 24.80
N LYS A 279 -10.70 1.36 25.73
CA LYS A 279 -9.45 1.96 26.21
C LYS A 279 -9.54 2.30 27.68
N TYR A 280 -8.69 1.63 28.44
CA TYR A 280 -8.42 1.89 29.87
C TYR A 280 -6.95 2.23 30.04
N ASP A 281 -6.53 2.59 31.26
CA ASP A 281 -5.15 3.02 31.52
C ASP A 281 -4.13 1.90 31.26
N SER A 282 -4.47 0.66 31.62
CA SER A 282 -3.58 -0.49 31.54
C SER A 282 -3.90 -1.47 30.41
N PHE A 283 -5.02 -1.32 29.73
CA PHE A 283 -5.37 -2.19 28.62
C PHE A 283 -6.26 -1.50 27.60
N ASN A 284 -6.10 -1.86 26.34
CA ASN A 284 -6.92 -1.40 25.23
C ASN A 284 -7.01 -2.47 24.17
N GLY A 285 -8.16 -2.57 23.55
CA GLY A 285 -8.37 -3.61 22.55
C GLY A 285 -9.47 -3.28 21.55
N GLU A 286 -9.58 -4.13 20.56
CA GLU A 286 -10.58 -4.02 19.50
C GLU A 286 -11.01 -5.42 19.05
N PHE A 287 -12.29 -5.58 18.84
CA PHE A 287 -12.87 -6.67 18.05
C PHE A 287 -13.51 -6.07 16.80
N ARG A 288 -13.12 -6.57 15.63
CA ARG A 288 -13.61 -6.10 14.32
C ARG A 288 -14.05 -7.29 13.48
N ALA A 289 -15.32 -7.33 13.10
CA ALA A 289 -15.85 -8.26 12.11
C ALA A 289 -15.91 -7.60 10.75
N TYR A 290 -15.77 -8.38 9.68
CA TYR A 290 -15.76 -7.84 8.33
C TYR A 290 -16.33 -8.82 7.28
N ALA A 291 -16.80 -8.24 6.18
CA ALA A 291 -17.08 -8.92 4.92
C ALA A 291 -16.57 -8.07 3.76
N THR A 292 -15.84 -8.69 2.85
CA THR A 292 -15.40 -8.10 1.58
C THR A 292 -15.88 -8.96 0.43
N SER A 293 -16.30 -8.34 -0.67
CA SER A 293 -16.75 -9.05 -1.86
C SER A 293 -16.41 -8.26 -3.11
N GLY A 294 -16.29 -8.96 -4.24
CA GLY A 294 -16.08 -8.30 -5.50
C GLY A 294 -16.22 -9.22 -6.70
N LYS A 295 -16.23 -8.58 -7.86
CA LYS A 295 -16.27 -9.25 -9.16
C LYS A 295 -15.26 -8.60 -10.07
N ALA A 296 -14.50 -9.43 -10.77
CA ALA A 296 -13.62 -8.98 -11.82
C ALA A 296 -13.97 -9.70 -13.13
N LYS A 297 -13.97 -8.94 -14.21
CA LYS A 297 -14.12 -9.45 -15.56
C LYS A 297 -12.96 -8.96 -16.40
N TRP A 298 -12.41 -9.84 -17.16
CA TRP A 298 -11.37 -9.54 -18.11
C TRP A 298 -11.69 -10.17 -19.46
N SER A 299 -11.65 -9.38 -20.52
CA SER A 299 -11.75 -9.83 -21.89
C SER A 299 -10.42 -9.62 -22.62
N ASN A 300 -10.05 -10.56 -23.48
CA ASN A 300 -8.88 -10.43 -24.35
C ASN A 300 -9.25 -10.10 -25.79
N TYR A 301 -8.25 -9.95 -26.67
CA TYR A 301 -8.39 -9.63 -28.09
C TYR A 301 -9.22 -10.63 -28.89
N TYR A 302 -9.40 -11.84 -28.38
CA TYR A 302 -10.18 -12.91 -29.00
C TYR A 302 -11.60 -13.04 -28.44
N ASN A 303 -12.09 -12.02 -27.71
CA ASN A 303 -13.34 -12.06 -26.94
C ASN A 303 -13.40 -13.18 -25.90
N TYR A 304 -12.26 -13.72 -25.51
CA TYR A 304 -12.22 -14.70 -24.44
C TYR A 304 -12.45 -13.98 -23.12
N LEU A 305 -13.47 -14.39 -22.39
CA LEU A 305 -13.91 -13.73 -21.18
C LEU A 305 -13.56 -14.57 -19.95
N TYR A 306 -12.84 -13.94 -19.01
CA TYR A 306 -12.65 -14.44 -17.67
C TYR A 306 -13.52 -13.68 -16.68
N LYS A 307 -14.13 -14.40 -15.78
CA LYS A 307 -14.94 -13.84 -14.69
C LYS A 307 -14.47 -14.43 -13.38
N GLN A 308 -14.45 -13.62 -12.37
CA GLN A 308 -14.15 -14.00 -11.00
C GLN A 308 -15.15 -13.35 -10.07
N GLU A 309 -15.56 -14.10 -9.07
CA GLU A 309 -16.23 -13.60 -7.89
C GLU A 309 -15.36 -13.97 -6.70
N PHE A 310 -15.03 -13.02 -5.86
CA PHE A 310 -14.20 -13.21 -4.68
C PHE A 310 -14.90 -12.66 -3.47
N ASP A 311 -14.89 -13.43 -2.42
CA ASP A 311 -15.52 -13.12 -1.15
C ASP A 311 -14.57 -13.47 -0.01
N MET A 312 -14.60 -12.66 1.03
CA MET A 312 -13.84 -12.89 2.25
C MET A 312 -14.63 -12.39 3.44
N ASN A 313 -14.69 -13.16 4.49
CA ASN A 313 -15.25 -12.73 5.77
C ASN A 313 -14.40 -13.23 6.93
N GLY A 314 -14.53 -12.58 8.05
CA GLY A 314 -13.77 -12.96 9.23
C GLY A 314 -13.87 -11.96 10.36
N PHE A 315 -12.94 -12.11 11.29
CA PHE A 315 -12.81 -11.17 12.40
C PHE A 315 -11.35 -11.01 12.81
N LYS A 316 -11.06 -9.87 13.44
CA LYS A 316 -9.81 -9.52 14.06
C LYS A 316 -10.08 -9.18 15.53
N PHE A 317 -9.35 -9.81 16.42
CA PHE A 317 -9.34 -9.46 17.84
C PHE A 317 -7.94 -9.11 18.25
N LYS A 318 -7.78 -7.98 18.91
CA LYS A 318 -6.51 -7.48 19.42
C LYS A 318 -6.68 -6.92 20.81
N GLU A 319 -5.77 -7.26 21.71
CA GLU A 319 -5.66 -6.71 23.05
C GLU A 319 -4.22 -6.29 23.34
N ASN A 320 -4.06 -5.12 23.93
CA ASN A 320 -2.80 -4.60 24.43
C ASN A 320 -2.93 -4.42 25.93
N PHE A 321 -1.98 -4.95 26.68
CA PHE A 321 -1.93 -4.90 28.13
C PHE A 321 -0.60 -4.30 28.58
N ILE A 322 -0.67 -3.35 29.52
CA ILE A 322 0.48 -2.69 30.16
C ILE A 322 0.55 -3.18 31.61
N PRO A 323 1.17 -4.34 31.86
CA PRO A 323 1.17 -4.98 33.19
C PRO A 323 2.05 -4.28 34.23
N TRP A 324 3.06 -3.54 33.78
CA TRP A 324 4.00 -2.78 34.61
C TRP A 324 4.62 -1.63 33.79
N THR A 325 5.34 -0.76 34.47
CA THR A 325 6.00 0.40 33.83
C THR A 325 6.96 -0.02 32.72
N GLY A 326 6.71 0.47 31.51
CA GLY A 326 7.50 0.21 30.31
C GLY A 326 7.22 -1.14 29.64
N GLY A 327 6.41 -2.02 30.24
CA GLY A 327 6.01 -3.28 29.63
C GLY A 327 4.78 -3.14 28.75
N LEU A 328 4.78 -3.78 27.58
CA LEU A 328 3.61 -3.92 26.71
C LEU A 328 3.51 -5.36 26.24
N ILE A 329 2.35 -5.97 26.46
CA ILE A 329 1.98 -7.27 25.89
C ILE A 329 0.86 -7.02 24.90
N SER A 330 1.06 -7.40 23.64
CA SER A 330 0.02 -7.38 22.60
C SER A 330 -0.33 -8.81 22.22
N GLY A 331 -1.60 -9.13 22.14
CA GLY A 331 -2.04 -10.44 21.70
C GLY A 331 -3.35 -10.35 20.93
N GLY A 332 -3.67 -11.38 20.20
CA GLY A 332 -4.91 -11.41 19.45
C GLY A 332 -5.09 -12.66 18.62
N VAL A 333 -6.16 -12.68 17.87
CA VAL A 333 -6.46 -13.74 16.90
C VAL A 333 -7.15 -13.15 15.69
N ASP A 334 -6.67 -13.54 14.50
CA ASP A 334 -7.32 -13.27 13.24
C ASP A 334 -7.95 -14.55 12.71
N PHE A 335 -9.15 -14.42 12.16
CA PHE A 335 -9.83 -15.46 11.40
C PHE A 335 -10.26 -14.92 10.06
N ASP A 336 -9.76 -15.54 8.99
CA ASP A 336 -10.06 -15.18 7.60
C ASP A 336 -10.62 -16.41 6.88
N ASN A 337 -11.81 -16.27 6.29
CA ASN A 337 -12.42 -17.26 5.41
C ASN A 337 -12.50 -16.67 4.01
N ILE A 338 -11.81 -17.31 3.05
CA ILE A 338 -11.63 -16.86 1.67
C ILE A 338 -12.34 -17.86 0.76
N TYR A 339 -13.25 -17.38 -0.06
CA TYR A 339 -13.98 -18.20 -1.02
C TYR A 339 -14.24 -17.42 -2.31
N GLY A 340 -14.55 -18.12 -3.38
CA GLY A 340 -14.79 -17.49 -4.66
C GLY A 340 -15.07 -18.46 -5.79
N LYS A 341 -15.26 -17.88 -6.96
CA LYS A 341 -15.51 -18.63 -8.20
C LYS A 341 -14.69 -18.06 -9.33
N SER A 342 -14.27 -18.90 -10.24
CA SER A 342 -13.65 -18.49 -11.50
C SER A 342 -14.28 -19.20 -12.67
N SER A 343 -14.49 -18.49 -13.74
CA SER A 343 -14.96 -19.06 -15.00
C SER A 343 -14.26 -18.41 -16.18
N SER A 344 -14.13 -19.18 -17.25
CA SER A 344 -13.67 -18.67 -18.53
C SER A 344 -14.66 -19.04 -19.62
N SER A 345 -14.52 -18.48 -20.82
CA SER A 345 -15.37 -18.82 -21.96
C SER A 345 -15.33 -20.32 -22.32
N ALA A 346 -14.28 -21.03 -21.91
CA ALA A 346 -14.07 -22.44 -22.20
C ALA A 346 -14.32 -23.37 -21.01
N THR A 347 -14.20 -22.87 -19.78
CA THR A 347 -14.23 -23.70 -18.58
C THR A 347 -14.86 -22.96 -17.41
N VAL A 348 -15.73 -23.62 -16.69
CA VAL A 348 -16.31 -23.11 -15.44
C VAL A 348 -15.72 -23.92 -14.31
N ILE A 349 -15.01 -23.23 -13.41
CA ILE A 349 -14.50 -23.81 -12.16
C ILE A 349 -15.43 -23.33 -11.05
N ASN A 350 -16.46 -24.12 -10.77
CA ASN A 350 -17.52 -23.75 -9.84
C ASN A 350 -17.19 -24.01 -8.37
N ASP A 351 -16.27 -24.93 -8.09
CA ASP A 351 -15.96 -25.39 -6.74
C ASP A 351 -14.50 -25.12 -6.39
N MET A 352 -14.19 -23.86 -6.09
CA MET A 352 -12.95 -23.55 -5.37
C MET A 352 -13.14 -23.89 -3.90
N PRO A 353 -12.16 -24.53 -3.27
CA PRO A 353 -12.25 -24.83 -1.86
C PRO A 353 -12.25 -23.55 -1.03
N ASP A 354 -13.06 -23.50 0.01
CA ASP A 354 -12.94 -22.46 1.03
C ASP A 354 -11.58 -22.59 1.71
N MET A 355 -10.87 -21.48 1.82
CA MET A 355 -9.59 -21.40 2.49
C MET A 355 -9.75 -20.63 3.79
N ARG A 356 -9.60 -21.31 4.91
CA ARG A 356 -9.75 -20.75 6.26
C ARG A 356 -8.41 -20.69 6.95
N ILE A 357 -8.09 -19.53 7.50
CA ILE A 357 -6.86 -19.28 8.23
C ILE A 357 -7.23 -18.73 9.60
N THR A 358 -6.82 -19.43 10.66
CA THR A 358 -6.88 -18.96 12.05
C THR A 358 -5.48 -18.63 12.50
N SER A 359 -5.23 -17.43 12.99
CA SER A 359 -3.88 -17.02 13.34
C SER A 359 -3.80 -16.24 14.65
N PRO A 360 -3.70 -16.93 15.80
CA PRO A 360 -3.38 -16.31 17.08
C PRO A 360 -1.94 -15.80 17.12
N TYR A 361 -1.73 -14.72 17.85
CA TYR A 361 -0.40 -14.13 18.05
C TYR A 361 -0.24 -13.52 19.43
N ILE A 362 1.01 -13.43 19.87
CA ILE A 362 1.42 -12.70 21.04
C ILE A 362 2.76 -12.01 20.78
N ALA A 363 2.90 -10.81 21.30
CA ALA A 363 4.15 -10.04 21.24
C ALA A 363 4.35 -9.27 22.54
N VAL A 364 5.60 -9.07 22.92
CA VAL A 364 5.99 -8.34 24.12
C VAL A 364 7.10 -7.38 23.78
N ASN A 365 7.08 -6.21 24.39
CA ASN A 365 8.24 -5.32 24.47
C ASN A 365 8.41 -4.76 25.89
N GLN A 366 9.61 -4.31 26.17
CA GLN A 366 9.98 -3.66 27.43
C GLN A 366 10.81 -2.41 27.17
N THR A 367 10.35 -1.28 27.61
CA THR A 367 11.14 -0.05 27.64
C THR A 367 11.99 -0.02 28.90
N ILE A 368 13.31 0.05 28.73
CA ILE A 368 14.32 0.06 29.80
C ILE A 368 15.09 1.37 29.71
N ALA A 369 15.03 2.21 30.72
CA ALA A 369 15.87 3.40 30.81
C ALA A 369 17.34 2.98 31.06
N VAL A 370 18.22 3.28 30.11
CA VAL A 370 19.68 3.05 30.26
C VAL A 370 20.32 4.20 31.05
N ASN A 371 19.88 5.40 30.73
CA ASN A 371 20.23 6.63 31.46
C ASN A 371 19.15 7.70 31.16
N ASN A 372 19.42 8.97 31.54
CA ASN A 372 18.46 10.06 31.33
C ASN A 372 18.20 10.42 29.87
N GLU A 373 19.01 9.95 28.91
CA GLU A 373 18.90 10.29 27.50
C GLU A 373 18.51 9.07 26.66
N TRP A 374 18.81 7.86 27.09
CA TRP A 374 18.68 6.65 26.27
C TRP A 374 17.77 5.61 26.89
N CYS A 375 16.92 5.05 26.05
CA CYS A 375 16.10 3.88 26.35
C CYS A 375 16.43 2.72 25.43
N LEU A 376 16.50 1.52 25.99
CA LEU A 376 16.61 0.26 25.27
C LEU A 376 15.24 -0.41 25.23
N ILE A 377 14.81 -0.86 24.05
CA ILE A 377 13.51 -1.49 23.85
C ILE A 377 13.70 -2.84 23.15
N PRO A 378 13.95 -3.92 23.90
CA PRO A 378 13.86 -5.26 23.38
C PRO A 378 12.40 -5.65 23.14
N SER A 379 12.17 -6.42 22.08
CA SER A 379 10.84 -6.94 21.72
C SER A 379 10.93 -8.33 21.12
N ALA A 380 9.89 -9.12 21.32
CA ALA A 380 9.76 -10.43 20.69
C ALA A 380 8.28 -10.81 20.55
N GLY A 381 7.98 -11.71 19.63
CA GLY A 381 6.64 -12.26 19.48
C GLY A 381 6.61 -13.41 18.50
N ILE A 382 5.44 -13.99 18.39
CA ILE A 382 5.18 -15.12 17.51
C ILE A 382 3.71 -15.11 17.07
N ARG A 383 3.48 -15.42 15.81
CA ARG A 383 2.16 -15.75 15.27
C ARG A 383 2.16 -17.22 14.85
N PHE A 384 1.11 -17.92 15.21
CA PHE A 384 0.83 -19.27 14.75
C PHE A 384 -0.24 -19.21 13.67
N TYR A 385 -0.14 -20.05 12.66
CA TYR A 385 -1.12 -20.18 11.58
C TYR A 385 -1.65 -21.59 11.51
N GLU A 386 -2.95 -21.72 11.51
CA GLU A 386 -3.68 -22.92 11.19
C GLU A 386 -4.47 -22.71 9.91
N HIS A 387 -4.27 -23.57 8.92
CA HIS A 387 -4.96 -23.54 7.64
C HIS A 387 -5.72 -24.84 7.42
N ASN A 388 -6.98 -24.76 6.94
CA ASN A 388 -7.81 -25.96 6.77
C ASN A 388 -7.34 -26.92 5.67
N ILE A 389 -6.42 -26.50 4.78
CA ILE A 389 -5.92 -27.30 3.65
C ILE A 389 -4.42 -27.59 3.81
N TYR A 390 -3.65 -26.56 4.16
CA TYR A 390 -2.18 -26.64 4.19
C TYR A 390 -1.65 -26.80 5.61
N SER A 391 -0.39 -27.24 5.72
CA SER A 391 0.26 -27.42 7.02
C SER A 391 0.35 -26.12 7.81
N SER A 392 0.22 -26.23 9.12
CA SER A 392 0.39 -25.12 10.06
C SER A 392 1.81 -24.56 10.00
N LYS A 393 1.94 -23.27 10.26
CA LYS A 393 3.21 -22.52 10.25
C LYS A 393 3.30 -21.58 11.45
N THR A 394 4.52 -21.14 11.73
CA THR A 394 4.81 -20.12 12.76
C THR A 394 5.65 -19.00 12.16
N ALA A 395 5.40 -17.78 12.62
CA ALA A 395 6.13 -16.58 12.26
C ALA A 395 6.64 -15.86 13.52
N PRO A 396 7.84 -16.18 13.99
CA PRO A 396 8.47 -15.44 15.07
C PRO A 396 8.99 -14.08 14.57
N HIS A 397 9.11 -13.13 15.52
CA HIS A 397 9.87 -11.90 15.32
C HIS A 397 10.61 -11.52 16.60
N ALA A 398 11.69 -10.77 16.44
CA ALA A 398 12.45 -10.17 17.53
C ALA A 398 13.02 -8.83 17.07
N GLY A 399 13.05 -7.87 17.98
CA GLY A 399 13.55 -6.54 17.71
C GLY A 399 14.30 -5.97 18.90
N LEU A 400 15.19 -5.04 18.62
CA LEU A 400 15.93 -4.27 19.60
C LEU A 400 16.06 -2.85 19.10
N SER A 401 15.63 -1.87 19.89
CA SER A 401 15.82 -0.46 19.60
C SER A 401 16.54 0.24 20.73
N LEU A 402 17.49 1.10 20.40
CA LEU A 402 18.14 2.02 21.30
C LEU A 402 17.74 3.43 20.89
N VAL A 403 16.96 4.11 21.73
CA VAL A 403 16.23 5.32 21.37
C VAL A 403 16.66 6.49 22.25
N SER A 404 16.93 7.63 21.61
CA SER A 404 17.09 8.93 22.25
C SER A 404 16.33 10.00 21.45
N GLU A 405 16.29 11.22 21.94
CA GLU A 405 15.72 12.36 21.22
C GLU A 405 16.38 12.61 19.85
N LYS A 406 17.71 12.43 19.78
CA LYS A 406 18.51 12.75 18.59
C LYS A 406 18.83 11.56 17.70
N ALA A 407 18.72 10.35 18.24
CA ALA A 407 19.09 9.16 17.48
C ALA A 407 18.29 7.94 17.92
N THR A 408 17.97 7.10 16.96
CA THR A 408 17.44 5.75 17.17
C THR A 408 18.28 4.78 16.36
N PHE A 409 18.74 3.71 16.99
CA PHE A 409 19.35 2.56 16.33
C PHE A 409 18.45 1.37 16.53
N PHE A 410 18.31 0.54 15.52
CA PHE A 410 17.44 -0.63 15.62
C PHE A 410 18.00 -1.84 14.88
N ALA A 411 17.57 -3.00 15.34
CA ALA A 411 17.76 -4.28 14.68
C ALA A 411 16.46 -5.07 14.76
N ASN A 412 16.13 -5.80 13.71
CA ASN A 412 14.89 -6.56 13.59
C ASN A 412 15.16 -7.85 12.83
N ALA A 413 14.53 -8.92 13.29
CA ALA A 413 14.46 -10.19 12.60
C ALA A 413 13.01 -10.67 12.64
N SER A 414 12.44 -11.00 11.49
CA SER A 414 11.05 -11.48 11.41
C SER A 414 10.88 -12.55 10.34
N ARG A 415 9.90 -13.43 10.57
CA ARG A 415 9.50 -14.43 9.57
C ARG A 415 8.12 -14.10 9.03
N GLY A 416 8.00 -14.08 7.70
CA GLY A 416 6.74 -14.02 6.98
C GLY A 416 6.28 -15.40 6.55
N VAL A 417 4.98 -15.58 6.51
CA VAL A 417 4.31 -16.78 5.98
C VAL A 417 3.26 -16.33 4.98
N ASN A 418 3.23 -16.95 3.80
CA ASN A 418 2.25 -16.65 2.77
C ASN A 418 1.70 -17.95 2.18
N TYR A 419 0.43 -18.25 2.46
CA TYR A 419 -0.24 -19.44 1.95
C TYR A 419 -0.63 -19.29 0.48
N PRO A 420 -0.67 -20.42 -0.28
CA PRO A 420 -1.20 -20.45 -1.64
C PRO A 420 -2.65 -19.93 -1.66
N GLY A 421 -2.96 -19.05 -2.61
CA GLY A 421 -4.32 -18.56 -2.82
C GLY A 421 -5.15 -19.50 -3.72
N GLN A 422 -6.42 -19.17 -3.91
CA GLN A 422 -7.33 -19.92 -4.79
C GLN A 422 -6.90 -19.94 -6.27
N GLU A 423 -6.01 -19.02 -6.69
CA GLU A 423 -5.43 -19.01 -8.03
C GLU A 423 -4.76 -20.34 -8.38
N THR A 424 -4.15 -21.02 -7.41
CA THR A 424 -3.55 -22.33 -7.63
C THR A 424 -4.55 -23.36 -8.13
N VAL A 425 -5.78 -23.28 -7.66
CA VAL A 425 -6.90 -24.13 -8.10
C VAL A 425 -7.45 -23.63 -9.44
N ALA A 426 -7.61 -22.31 -9.59
CA ALA A 426 -8.18 -21.69 -10.78
C ALA A 426 -7.34 -21.95 -12.03
N VAL A 427 -6.00 -21.92 -11.90
CA VAL A 427 -5.08 -22.12 -13.04
C VAL A 427 -4.90 -23.59 -13.37
N LEU A 428 -4.92 -24.47 -12.41
CA LEU A 428 -4.51 -25.86 -12.57
C LEU A 428 -5.67 -26.86 -12.67
N GLY A 429 -6.87 -26.47 -12.25
CA GLY A 429 -8.01 -27.38 -12.21
C GLY A 429 -7.86 -28.51 -11.18
N ALA A 430 -8.80 -29.44 -11.19
CA ALA A 430 -8.91 -30.50 -10.17
C ALA A 430 -7.77 -31.55 -10.17
N SER A 431 -6.95 -31.60 -11.22
CA SER A 431 -5.91 -32.63 -11.42
C SER A 431 -4.51 -32.21 -10.99
N SER A 432 -4.35 -31.04 -10.35
CA SER A 432 -3.05 -30.44 -10.08
C SER A 432 -2.49 -30.71 -8.68
N ASN A 433 -1.23 -30.33 -8.49
CA ASN A 433 -0.53 -30.47 -7.23
C ASN A 433 -0.88 -29.40 -6.17
N TRP A 434 -1.93 -28.59 -6.37
CA TRP A 434 -2.22 -27.47 -5.48
C TRP A 434 -2.44 -27.88 -4.00
N ARG A 435 -2.96 -29.10 -3.75
CA ARG A 435 -3.15 -29.59 -2.38
C ARG A 435 -1.85 -29.98 -1.68
N THR A 436 -0.80 -30.22 -2.44
CA THR A 436 0.52 -30.63 -1.92
C THR A 436 1.48 -29.46 -1.76
N LEU A 437 1.04 -28.25 -2.11
CA LEU A 437 1.82 -27.04 -1.90
C LEU A 437 1.94 -26.76 -0.38
N SER A 438 3.00 -26.07 -0.01
CA SER A 438 3.18 -25.52 1.33
C SER A 438 3.19 -24.01 1.28
N ALA A 439 2.95 -23.35 2.42
CA ALA A 439 3.10 -21.92 2.49
C ALA A 439 4.54 -21.50 2.17
N ASN A 440 4.68 -20.38 1.45
CA ASN A 440 5.96 -19.72 1.27
C ASN A 440 6.41 -19.11 2.60
N ASP A 441 7.71 -19.13 2.84
CA ASP A 441 8.35 -18.56 4.02
C ASP A 441 9.40 -17.53 3.59
N MET A 442 9.45 -16.43 4.29
CA MET A 442 10.47 -15.39 4.15
C MET A 442 11.09 -15.08 5.50
N ASN A 443 12.42 -15.10 5.59
CA ASN A 443 13.16 -14.58 6.72
C ASN A 443 13.69 -13.19 6.35
N HIS A 444 13.42 -12.22 7.20
CA HIS A 444 13.84 -10.84 7.07
C HIS A 444 14.76 -10.45 8.22
N TYR A 445 15.87 -9.77 7.90
CA TYR A 445 16.80 -9.19 8.85
C TYR A 445 17.08 -7.76 8.45
N GLU A 446 16.95 -6.82 9.36
CA GLU A 446 17.19 -5.40 9.11
C GLU A 446 17.92 -4.75 10.30
N ILE A 447 18.89 -3.93 9.98
CA ILE A 447 19.51 -3.01 10.92
C ILE A 447 19.44 -1.59 10.38
N GLY A 448 19.28 -0.63 11.24
CA GLY A 448 19.20 0.74 10.75
C GLY A 448 19.34 1.78 11.86
N MET A 449 19.31 3.01 11.40
CA MET A 449 19.37 4.19 12.28
C MET A 449 18.52 5.31 11.75
N LYS A 450 18.05 6.13 12.67
CA LYS A 450 17.37 7.38 12.43
C LYS A 450 18.06 8.46 13.26
N LEU A 451 18.48 9.51 12.62
CA LEU A 451 19.23 10.60 13.26
C LEU A 451 18.52 11.93 13.04
N ASN A 452 18.41 12.71 14.11
CA ASN A 452 17.94 14.09 14.09
C ASN A 452 19.07 15.00 14.64
N PRO A 453 20.19 15.17 13.91
CA PRO A 453 21.41 15.77 14.44
C PRO A 453 21.23 17.25 14.80
N ILE A 454 20.43 17.96 14.02
CA ILE A 454 20.07 19.36 14.22
C ILE A 454 18.61 19.58 13.91
N LYS A 455 18.02 20.64 14.42
CA LYS A 455 16.61 20.99 14.18
C LYS A 455 16.33 21.10 12.67
N GLY A 456 15.30 20.40 12.21
CA GLY A 456 14.88 20.42 10.80
C GLY A 456 15.65 19.48 9.88
N THR A 457 16.57 18.65 10.42
CA THR A 457 17.28 17.60 9.69
C THR A 457 16.88 16.24 10.22
N GLN A 458 16.49 15.33 9.34
CA GLN A 458 16.28 13.92 9.65
C GLN A 458 17.03 13.08 8.61
N PHE A 459 17.83 12.15 9.09
CA PHE A 459 18.52 11.17 8.28
C PHE A 459 18.09 9.77 8.72
N ASP A 460 17.63 8.95 7.79
CA ASP A 460 17.28 7.56 8.02
C ASP A 460 18.13 6.66 7.11
N MET A 461 18.61 5.56 7.65
CA MET A 461 19.34 4.53 6.93
C MET A 461 18.92 3.15 7.41
N SER A 462 18.73 2.22 6.49
CA SER A 462 18.63 0.79 6.81
C SER A 462 19.35 -0.08 5.80
N ILE A 463 19.80 -1.23 6.26
CA ILE A 463 20.37 -2.32 5.46
C ILE A 463 19.58 -3.57 5.83
N PHE A 464 19.14 -4.31 4.83
CA PHE A 464 18.32 -5.50 5.04
C PHE A 464 18.74 -6.68 4.17
N HIS A 465 18.39 -7.85 4.64
CA HIS A 465 18.52 -9.12 3.94
C HIS A 465 17.20 -9.87 4.01
N ASP A 466 16.63 -10.15 2.85
CA ASP A 466 15.39 -10.90 2.67
C ASP A 466 15.69 -12.23 2.04
N GLN A 467 15.41 -13.33 2.75
CA GLN A 467 15.56 -14.69 2.24
C GLN A 467 14.19 -15.34 2.08
N ILE A 468 13.77 -15.54 0.85
CA ILE A 468 12.54 -16.25 0.51
C ILE A 468 12.93 -17.71 0.26
N ASN A 469 12.47 -18.63 1.12
CA ASN A 469 12.82 -20.04 1.04
C ASN A 469 12.10 -20.75 -0.10
N SER A 470 10.92 -20.26 -0.47
CA SER A 470 10.17 -20.75 -1.61
C SER A 470 9.30 -19.63 -2.19
N ARG A 471 9.31 -19.50 -3.51
CA ARG A 471 8.46 -18.58 -4.25
C ARG A 471 7.66 -19.35 -5.28
N PHE A 472 6.36 -19.12 -5.33
CA PHE A 472 5.52 -19.80 -6.29
C PHE A 472 5.75 -19.27 -7.70
N ALA A 473 6.04 -20.16 -8.63
CA ALA A 473 6.08 -19.86 -10.05
C ALA A 473 5.35 -20.99 -10.81
N TYR A 474 4.41 -20.65 -11.67
CA TYR A 474 3.74 -21.65 -12.50
C TYR A 474 4.61 -22.01 -13.70
N SER A 475 4.86 -23.32 -13.87
CA SER A 475 5.54 -23.87 -15.03
C SER A 475 4.54 -24.53 -15.99
N TYR A 476 4.31 -23.92 -17.13
CA TYR A 476 3.43 -24.50 -18.17
C TYR A 476 3.97 -25.83 -18.69
N ALA A 477 5.28 -25.98 -18.80
CA ALA A 477 5.89 -27.23 -19.25
C ALA A 477 5.68 -28.40 -18.28
N ALA A 478 5.63 -28.13 -16.97
CA ALA A 478 5.39 -29.13 -15.96
C ALA A 478 3.90 -29.28 -15.57
N GLY A 479 3.03 -28.36 -16.02
CA GLY A 479 1.64 -28.31 -15.59
C GLY A 479 1.47 -28.16 -14.07
N ALA A 480 2.43 -27.54 -13.40
CA ALA A 480 2.50 -27.47 -11.95
C ALA A 480 3.19 -26.21 -11.46
N TYR A 481 2.92 -25.80 -10.21
CA TYR A 481 3.71 -24.80 -9.52
C TYR A 481 5.05 -25.38 -9.09
N LYS A 482 6.09 -24.58 -9.32
CA LYS A 482 7.43 -24.80 -8.79
C LYS A 482 7.71 -23.80 -7.69
N THR A 483 8.54 -24.21 -6.75
CA THR A 483 9.02 -23.35 -5.67
C THR A 483 10.54 -23.21 -5.83
N ASP A 484 11.00 -21.98 -6.04
CA ASP A 484 12.42 -21.63 -6.00
C ASP A 484 12.64 -20.62 -4.87
N GLY A 485 13.76 -20.77 -4.18
CA GLY A 485 14.21 -19.82 -3.19
C GLY A 485 15.03 -18.72 -3.85
N ASP A 486 14.96 -17.52 -3.31
CA ASP A 486 15.81 -16.39 -3.67
C ASP A 486 16.13 -15.54 -2.43
N HIS A 487 17.10 -14.66 -2.56
CA HIS A 487 17.36 -13.68 -1.53
C HIS A 487 17.70 -12.31 -2.14
N THR A 488 17.40 -11.28 -1.40
CA THR A 488 17.67 -9.89 -1.77
C THR A 488 18.41 -9.18 -0.66
N ASN A 489 19.56 -8.61 -0.98
CA ASN A 489 20.22 -7.64 -0.12
C ASN A 489 19.80 -6.24 -0.54
N GLY A 490 19.58 -5.35 0.42
CA GLY A 490 19.18 -4.00 0.08
C GLY A 490 19.64 -2.97 1.10
N ALA A 491 19.63 -1.72 0.65
CA ALA A 491 19.89 -0.55 1.48
C ALA A 491 18.92 0.57 1.11
N GLU A 492 18.42 1.26 2.10
CA GLU A 492 17.62 2.46 1.95
C GLU A 492 18.24 3.61 2.73
N LEU A 493 18.30 4.78 2.11
CA LEU A 493 18.80 6.02 2.68
C LEU A 493 17.77 7.11 2.43
N SER A 494 17.51 7.96 3.42
CA SER A 494 16.72 9.16 3.19
C SER A 494 17.24 10.33 4.03
N LEU A 495 17.15 11.52 3.46
CA LEU A 495 17.47 12.77 4.11
C LEU A 495 16.31 13.74 3.93
N LYS A 496 15.81 14.27 5.02
CA LYS A 496 14.91 15.41 5.10
C LYS A 496 15.65 16.61 5.64
N GLN A 497 15.43 17.77 5.01
CA GLN A 497 16.07 18.99 5.43
C GLN A 497 15.13 20.18 5.28
N ASN A 498 14.93 20.93 6.36
CA ASN A 498 14.36 22.26 6.26
C ASN A 498 15.40 23.20 5.62
N LEU A 499 15.00 23.86 4.55
CA LEU A 499 15.81 24.81 3.80
C LEU A 499 15.28 26.22 4.11
N GLY A 500 15.79 26.81 5.18
CA GLY A 500 15.22 28.01 5.78
C GLY A 500 13.82 27.76 6.36
N ASP A 501 13.01 28.81 6.44
CA ASP A 501 11.70 28.78 7.09
C ASP A 501 10.56 28.29 6.18
N ASN A 502 10.73 28.36 4.87
CA ASN A 502 9.67 28.20 3.90
C ASN A 502 9.80 26.96 3.01
N TRP A 503 10.89 26.24 3.07
CA TRP A 503 11.15 25.10 2.20
C TRP A 503 11.55 23.86 2.95
N LEU A 504 11.10 22.72 2.46
CA LEU A 504 11.48 21.39 2.92
C LEU A 504 11.95 20.57 1.73
N GLY A 505 13.17 20.07 1.79
CA GLY A 505 13.76 19.16 0.83
C GLY A 505 13.78 17.72 1.33
N PHE A 506 13.70 16.78 0.40
CA PHE A 506 13.79 15.35 0.64
C PHE A 506 14.56 14.67 -0.48
N VAL A 507 15.44 13.77 -0.09
CA VAL A 507 16.13 12.87 -1.02
C VAL A 507 16.08 11.48 -0.45
N SER A 508 15.78 10.49 -1.27
CA SER A 508 15.94 9.09 -0.90
C SER A 508 16.64 8.29 -1.98
N PHE A 509 17.30 7.24 -1.54
CA PHE A 509 17.98 6.28 -2.36
C PHE A 509 17.65 4.88 -1.89
N THR A 510 17.29 4.00 -2.80
CA THR A 510 17.09 2.56 -2.56
C THR A 510 18.03 1.79 -3.46
N TYR A 511 18.74 0.83 -2.88
CA TYR A 511 19.56 -0.14 -3.60
C TYR A 511 19.05 -1.55 -3.32
N LEU A 512 18.90 -2.37 -4.38
CA LEU A 512 18.44 -3.75 -4.30
C LEU A 512 19.40 -4.65 -5.09
N ASP A 513 19.88 -5.70 -4.48
CA ASP A 513 20.73 -6.71 -5.11
C ASP A 513 20.09 -8.11 -4.97
N PRO A 514 19.18 -8.44 -5.93
CA PRO A 514 18.54 -9.75 -5.93
C PRO A 514 19.52 -10.84 -6.36
N GLN A 515 19.50 -11.96 -5.66
CA GLN A 515 20.19 -13.18 -5.98
C GLN A 515 19.15 -14.25 -6.27
N SER A 516 18.82 -14.42 -7.53
CA SER A 516 17.78 -15.35 -8.00
C SER A 516 18.24 -16.04 -9.28
N SER A 517 17.76 -17.26 -9.51
CA SER A 517 17.97 -18.01 -10.76
C SER A 517 17.20 -17.43 -11.94
N ILE A 518 16.27 -16.51 -11.68
CA ILE A 518 15.44 -15.84 -12.70
C ILE A 518 15.55 -14.31 -12.58
N ASN A 519 15.23 -13.61 -13.65
CA ASN A 519 15.12 -12.17 -13.63
C ASN A 519 13.84 -11.75 -12.90
N LEU A 520 13.98 -11.25 -11.67
CA LEU A 520 12.84 -10.75 -10.89
C LEU A 520 12.31 -9.46 -11.51
N PRO A 521 11.03 -9.39 -11.89
CA PRO A 521 10.47 -8.21 -12.53
C PRO A 521 10.20 -7.09 -11.52
N TYR A 522 10.11 -5.85 -12.03
CA TYR A 522 9.77 -4.63 -11.27
C TYR A 522 10.71 -4.36 -10.08
N MET A 523 11.98 -4.64 -10.28
CA MET A 523 13.02 -4.51 -9.27
C MET A 523 14.24 -3.80 -9.87
N PRO A 524 14.21 -2.46 -10.00
CA PRO A 524 15.38 -1.71 -10.41
C PRO A 524 16.48 -1.83 -9.35
N ARG A 525 17.74 -1.99 -9.77
CA ARG A 525 18.85 -2.08 -8.80
C ARG A 525 19.03 -0.81 -7.99
N SER A 526 18.71 0.35 -8.56
CA SER A 526 18.78 1.62 -7.85
C SER A 526 17.59 2.50 -8.21
N ALA A 527 17.03 3.15 -7.20
CA ALA A 527 16.00 4.14 -7.36
C ALA A 527 16.31 5.37 -6.50
N PHE A 528 16.07 6.56 -7.05
CA PHE A 528 16.26 7.84 -6.40
C PHE A 528 14.95 8.61 -6.41
N VAL A 529 14.65 9.27 -5.32
CA VAL A 529 13.53 10.21 -5.22
C VAL A 529 14.03 11.52 -4.67
N LEU A 530 13.61 12.60 -5.29
CA LEU A 530 13.80 13.97 -4.84
C LEU A 530 12.44 14.60 -4.62
N GLY A 531 12.23 15.28 -3.51
CA GLY A 531 11.05 16.08 -3.23
C GLY A 531 11.44 17.46 -2.71
N LEU A 532 10.73 18.49 -3.15
CA LEU A 532 10.88 19.86 -2.68
C LEU A 532 9.50 20.48 -2.49
N ASN A 533 9.26 21.00 -1.30
CA ASN A 533 8.00 21.65 -0.97
C ASN A 533 8.25 23.00 -0.29
N GLY A 534 7.52 24.02 -0.69
CA GLY A 534 7.68 25.33 -0.07
C GLY A 534 6.73 26.37 -0.63
N ASN A 535 6.96 27.62 -0.21
CA ASN A 535 6.16 28.74 -0.61
C ASN A 535 7.02 29.80 -1.33
N VAL A 536 6.50 30.31 -2.44
CA VAL A 536 7.02 31.47 -3.17
C VAL A 536 5.96 32.57 -3.13
N GLY A 537 6.13 33.52 -2.23
CA GLY A 537 5.08 34.48 -1.93
C GLY A 537 3.83 33.79 -1.41
N LEU A 538 2.71 33.96 -2.10
CA LEU A 538 1.44 33.31 -1.77
C LEU A 538 1.26 31.94 -2.43
N PHE A 539 2.13 31.57 -3.36
CA PHE A 539 2.05 30.28 -4.05
C PHE A 539 2.71 29.18 -3.24
N LYS A 540 2.03 28.06 -3.08
CA LYS A 540 2.62 26.82 -2.60
C LYS A 540 3.12 26.02 -3.79
N VAL A 541 4.37 25.58 -3.74
CA VAL A 541 5.02 24.78 -4.77
C VAL A 541 5.38 23.43 -4.20
N ALA A 542 4.97 22.38 -4.89
CA ALA A 542 5.33 21.01 -4.61
C ALA A 542 5.99 20.41 -5.85
N PHE A 543 7.22 19.95 -5.72
CA PHE A 543 7.99 19.30 -6.79
C PHE A 543 8.41 17.92 -6.33
N ASP A 544 8.29 16.94 -7.19
CA ASP A 544 8.89 15.61 -7.01
C ASP A 544 9.55 15.12 -8.30
N ALA A 545 10.63 14.37 -8.14
CA ALA A 545 11.28 13.67 -9.22
C ALA A 545 11.68 12.28 -8.77
N GLN A 546 11.54 11.32 -9.66
CA GLN A 546 11.99 9.95 -9.47
C GLN A 546 12.88 9.51 -10.60
N HIS A 547 13.96 8.82 -10.26
CA HIS A 547 14.84 8.15 -11.21
C HIS A 547 14.94 6.68 -10.84
N GLN A 548 14.86 5.80 -11.81
CA GLN A 548 15.17 4.39 -11.63
C GLN A 548 16.13 3.90 -12.71
N THR A 549 16.99 2.97 -12.32
CA THR A 549 17.81 2.23 -13.27
C THR A 549 16.95 1.27 -14.07
N LYS A 550 17.50 0.73 -15.15
CA LYS A 550 16.86 -0.34 -15.90
C LYS A 550 16.41 -1.49 -14.98
N MET A 551 15.33 -2.12 -15.36
CA MET A 551 14.76 -3.25 -14.63
C MET A 551 14.17 -4.28 -15.58
N TRP A 552 13.99 -5.49 -15.10
CA TRP A 552 13.17 -6.47 -15.79
C TRP A 552 11.68 -6.20 -15.49
N ALA A 553 10.84 -6.42 -16.48
CA ALA A 553 9.38 -6.40 -16.29
C ALA A 553 8.73 -7.54 -17.05
N ASN A 554 7.59 -8.00 -16.58
CA ASN A 554 6.84 -9.05 -17.27
C ASN A 554 6.39 -8.52 -18.64
N THR A 555 6.65 -9.30 -19.68
CA THR A 555 5.96 -9.08 -20.96
C THR A 555 4.51 -9.44 -20.78
N ASN A 556 3.61 -8.66 -21.37
CA ASN A 556 2.20 -8.98 -21.34
C ASN A 556 1.94 -10.27 -22.14
N ASN A 557 1.78 -11.39 -21.44
CA ASN A 557 1.48 -12.69 -22.06
C ASN A 557 0.12 -12.75 -22.77
N ARG A 558 -0.69 -11.69 -22.67
CA ARG A 558 -1.98 -11.60 -23.37
C ARG A 558 -1.86 -11.54 -24.87
N VAL A 559 -0.67 -11.13 -25.34
CA VAL A 559 -0.34 -10.99 -26.77
C VAL A 559 0.54 -12.14 -27.26
N VAL A 560 1.29 -12.79 -26.39
CA VAL A 560 2.12 -13.93 -26.74
C VAL A 560 1.30 -15.21 -26.48
N GLN A 561 1.22 -16.05 -27.47
CA GLN A 561 0.48 -17.32 -27.45
C GLN A 561 0.55 -18.04 -26.10
N TRP A 562 -0.60 -18.40 -25.58
CA TRP A 562 -0.76 -19.38 -24.53
C TRP A 562 0.11 -20.59 -24.86
N GLY A 563 1.15 -20.86 -24.07
CA GLY A 563 1.96 -22.07 -24.21
C GLY A 563 3.48 -21.93 -24.13
N THR A 564 4.03 -20.74 -24.05
CA THR A 564 5.49 -20.54 -24.00
C THR A 564 6.01 -20.11 -22.63
N GLY A 565 5.68 -20.85 -21.58
CA GLY A 565 6.43 -20.77 -20.33
C GLY A 565 6.12 -19.58 -19.41
N ILE A 566 6.66 -19.61 -18.20
CA ILE A 566 6.74 -18.53 -17.21
C ILE A 566 6.92 -17.22 -17.95
N GLY A 567 6.06 -16.24 -17.70
CA GLY A 567 6.03 -14.97 -18.42
C GLY A 567 7.42 -14.47 -18.73
N THR A 568 7.72 -14.33 -20.02
CA THR A 568 9.04 -13.84 -20.42
C THR A 568 9.19 -12.44 -19.88
N THR A 569 10.28 -12.18 -19.17
CA THR A 569 10.66 -10.85 -18.75
C THR A 569 11.47 -10.18 -19.87
N LYS A 570 11.26 -8.87 -20.05
CA LYS A 570 12.12 -8.02 -20.87
C LYS A 570 12.66 -6.87 -20.04
N GLU A 571 13.80 -6.37 -20.42
CA GLU A 571 14.38 -5.20 -19.80
C GLU A 571 13.60 -3.94 -20.21
N VAL A 572 13.31 -3.10 -19.25
CA VAL A 572 12.76 -1.76 -19.39
C VAL A 572 13.89 -0.78 -19.09
N ASP A 573 14.05 0.22 -19.95
CA ASP A 573 15.10 1.22 -19.83
C ASP A 573 14.97 2.04 -18.55
N ALA A 574 16.09 2.60 -18.11
CA ALA A 574 16.11 3.58 -17.04
C ALA A 574 15.36 4.85 -17.45
N PHE A 575 14.70 5.50 -16.51
CA PHE A 575 14.00 6.75 -16.78
C PHE A 575 14.04 7.72 -15.60
N THR A 576 13.77 8.99 -15.90
CA THR A 576 13.62 10.06 -14.91
C THR A 576 12.33 10.82 -15.19
N VAL A 577 11.41 10.85 -14.23
CA VAL A 577 10.16 11.59 -14.33
C VAL A 577 10.10 12.62 -13.21
N ALA A 578 9.76 13.86 -13.58
CA ALA A 578 9.60 14.97 -12.66
C ALA A 578 8.22 15.59 -12.79
N ASN A 579 7.64 15.98 -11.66
CA ASN A 579 6.31 16.53 -11.54
C ASN A 579 6.32 17.80 -10.70
N VAL A 580 5.38 18.71 -10.97
CA VAL A 580 5.21 19.93 -10.18
C VAL A 580 3.73 20.20 -9.96
N ARG A 581 3.41 20.69 -8.78
CA ARG A 581 2.11 21.27 -8.47
C ARG A 581 2.31 22.63 -7.84
N VAL A 582 1.60 23.62 -8.38
CA VAL A 582 1.58 25.00 -7.87
C VAL A 582 0.14 25.31 -7.47
N SER A 583 -0.07 25.76 -6.25
CA SER A 583 -1.38 26.18 -5.78
C SER A 583 -1.35 27.57 -5.18
N TYR A 584 -2.50 28.23 -5.30
CA TYR A 584 -2.76 29.56 -4.74
C TYR A 584 -3.92 29.42 -3.75
N PRO A 585 -3.75 29.79 -2.47
CA PRO A 585 -4.80 29.67 -1.47
C PRO A 585 -5.90 30.68 -1.72
N ILE A 586 -7.16 30.24 -1.59
CA ILE A 586 -8.35 31.06 -1.69
C ILE A 586 -9.14 30.96 -0.39
N PRO A 587 -8.92 31.83 0.61
CA PRO A 587 -9.54 31.76 1.92
C PRO A 587 -11.07 31.74 1.90
N GLN A 588 -11.69 32.35 0.87
CA GLN A 588 -13.14 32.39 0.67
C GLN A 588 -13.72 30.99 0.37
N MET A 589 -12.89 30.07 -0.05
CA MET A 589 -13.25 28.65 -0.31
C MET A 589 -12.93 27.75 0.89
N GLY A 590 -12.70 28.33 2.07
CA GLY A 590 -12.41 27.66 3.33
C GLY A 590 -10.91 27.47 3.63
N LYS A 591 -10.61 26.86 4.76
CA LYS A 591 -9.22 26.71 5.28
C LYS A 591 -8.28 25.98 4.33
N LYS A 592 -8.81 25.07 3.51
CA LYS A 592 -8.06 24.29 2.50
C LYS A 592 -8.37 24.77 1.08
N GLY A 593 -9.09 25.89 0.94
CA GLY A 593 -9.50 26.43 -0.36
C GLY A 593 -8.29 26.85 -1.19
N GLU A 594 -8.18 26.34 -2.40
CA GLU A 594 -7.09 26.66 -3.32
C GLU A 594 -7.48 26.40 -4.78
N VAL A 595 -6.86 27.12 -5.68
CA VAL A 595 -6.78 26.80 -7.11
C VAL A 595 -5.38 26.26 -7.37
N PHE A 596 -5.26 25.22 -8.18
CA PHE A 596 -3.96 24.63 -8.48
C PHE A 596 -3.80 24.28 -9.95
N VAL A 597 -2.54 24.26 -10.38
CA VAL A 597 -2.06 23.66 -11.62
C VAL A 597 -1.07 22.58 -11.25
N ALA A 598 -1.18 21.42 -11.86
CA ALA A 598 -0.21 20.35 -11.75
C ALA A 598 0.29 19.95 -13.15
N ALA A 599 1.57 19.69 -13.28
CA ALA A 599 2.16 19.15 -14.48
C ALA A 599 2.97 17.89 -14.12
N GLU A 600 2.74 16.83 -14.88
CA GLU A 600 3.42 15.55 -14.73
C GLU A 600 4.32 15.30 -15.94
N ASN A 601 5.42 14.60 -15.71
CA ASN A 601 6.44 14.32 -16.71
C ASN A 601 6.94 15.60 -17.41
N LEU A 602 7.46 16.55 -16.63
CA LEU A 602 7.87 17.90 -17.08
C LEU A 602 8.85 17.90 -18.23
N PHE A 603 9.68 16.85 -18.35
CA PHE A 603 10.75 16.75 -19.36
C PHE A 603 10.34 15.93 -20.59
N ASP A 604 9.05 15.56 -20.70
CA ASP A 604 8.52 14.73 -21.78
C ASP A 604 9.30 13.42 -21.96
N GLU A 605 9.72 12.82 -20.84
CA GLU A 605 10.45 11.56 -20.83
C GLU A 605 9.61 10.46 -21.48
N LYS A 606 10.24 9.69 -22.36
CA LYS A 606 9.61 8.55 -23.03
C LYS A 606 9.88 7.29 -22.22
N TYR A 607 9.00 6.95 -21.34
CA TYR A 607 9.17 5.84 -20.41
C TYR A 607 8.02 4.86 -20.43
N GLU A 608 8.27 3.68 -19.87
CA GLU A 608 7.29 2.62 -19.67
C GLU A 608 7.58 1.87 -18.37
N TYR A 609 6.55 1.32 -17.75
CA TYR A 609 6.70 0.40 -16.62
C TYR A 609 6.71 -1.07 -17.07
N ALA A 610 6.09 -1.35 -18.18
CA ALA A 610 6.06 -2.66 -18.80
C ALA A 610 6.38 -2.53 -20.29
N PRO A 611 7.13 -3.49 -20.87
CA PRO A 611 7.59 -3.41 -22.25
C PRO A 611 6.46 -3.15 -23.25
N GLY A 612 6.58 -2.07 -24.03
CA GLY A 612 5.59 -1.66 -25.02
C GLY A 612 4.38 -0.90 -24.49
N TYR A 613 4.29 -0.64 -23.16
CA TYR A 613 3.24 0.16 -22.55
C TYR A 613 3.76 1.55 -22.19
N ARG A 614 3.95 2.38 -23.21
CA ARG A 614 4.42 3.75 -23.04
C ARG A 614 3.47 4.55 -22.19
N MET A 615 4.03 5.24 -21.22
CA MET A 615 3.33 6.17 -20.35
C MET A 615 3.14 7.53 -21.04
N PRO A 616 2.23 8.39 -20.53
CA PRO A 616 2.05 9.72 -21.07
C PRO A 616 3.34 10.54 -21.09
N GLY A 617 3.52 11.36 -22.12
CA GLY A 617 4.46 12.48 -22.11
C GLY A 617 4.00 13.56 -21.13
N ILE A 618 4.44 14.80 -21.34
CA ILE A 618 4.03 15.91 -20.50
C ILE A 618 2.50 16.01 -20.45
N SER A 619 1.96 16.08 -19.25
CA SER A 619 0.51 16.20 -19.03
C SER A 619 0.22 17.19 -17.90
N GLY A 620 -0.95 17.81 -17.93
CA GLY A 620 -1.31 18.84 -16.97
C GLY A 620 -2.73 18.73 -16.46
N HIS A 621 -2.95 19.26 -15.26
CA HIS A 621 -4.24 19.36 -14.59
C HIS A 621 -4.43 20.76 -14.03
N LEU A 622 -5.64 21.29 -14.17
CA LEU A 622 -6.11 22.49 -13.50
C LEU A 622 -7.25 22.08 -12.57
N GLY A 623 -7.26 22.58 -11.36
CA GLY A 623 -8.30 22.23 -10.42
C GLY A 623 -8.49 23.21 -9.29
N VAL A 624 -9.55 22.96 -8.54
CA VAL A 624 -9.96 23.71 -7.37
C VAL A 624 -10.26 22.75 -6.22
N ILE A 625 -9.90 23.19 -5.02
CA ILE A 625 -10.28 22.56 -3.76
C ILE A 625 -11.04 23.58 -2.94
N ALA A 626 -12.19 23.19 -2.40
CA ALA A 626 -12.96 23.98 -1.45
C ALA A 626 -13.16 23.19 -0.15
N SER A 627 -13.29 23.90 0.99
CA SER A 627 -13.58 23.28 2.29
C SER A 627 -14.47 24.19 3.13
N PHE A 628 -15.24 23.64 4.04
CA PHE A 628 -16.08 24.40 4.99
C PHE A 628 -16.05 23.76 6.38
#